data_f4891141d632f09da9c8485695212241
#
_entry.id   f4891141d632f09da9c8485695212241
#
_cell.length_a   1.000
_cell.length_b   1.000
_cell.length_c   1.000
_cell.angle_alpha   90.00
_cell.angle_beta   90.00
_cell.angle_gamma   90.00
#
_symmetry.space_group_name_H-M   'P 1'
#
loop_
_entity.id
_entity.type
_entity.pdbx_description
1 polymer ?
#
loop_
_entity_poly.entity_id
_entity_poly.type
_entity_poly.pdbx_seq_one_letter_code
_entity_poly.pdbx_strand_id
1 'polypeptide(L)'
;MRTLVNLLGIVFTGGVWLWLLNQPPDQTVSIILAIGGAFGVLPLVWLGRRLLDAQPAIERALWVTTFVHYGVFTLLGAAIIEATQVGMAAPGWMIPLPPEVGLALMIVSGALVLLAMANLALRGLGAPFAIALSRELAMDWLYAWTRNPMVLSALVFLIAVGLWLRSTLFVLWVIAVAIPAVLVFLKVYEERELEIRFGEAYREYREKTPMLWPRRPEKPRNEFRG
;
A
#
# COMPACT_ATOMS: atom_id res chain seq x y z
N MET A 1 -6.54 -23.73 7.39
CA MET A 1 -5.09 -23.50 7.13
C MET A 1 -4.80 -22.03 6.80
N ARG A 2 -5.49 -21.36 5.85
CA ARG A 2 -5.25 -19.93 5.51
C ARG A 2 -5.43 -18.97 6.69
N THR A 3 -6.45 -19.16 7.53
CA THR A 3 -6.67 -18.34 8.74
C THR A 3 -5.45 -18.38 9.69
N LEU A 4 -4.89 -19.56 9.90
CA LEU A 4 -3.69 -19.70 10.73
C LEU A 4 -2.48 -18.97 10.13
N VAL A 5 -2.26 -19.09 8.82
CA VAL A 5 -1.17 -18.38 8.12
C VAL A 5 -1.35 -16.87 8.21
N ASN A 6 -2.58 -16.38 8.07
CA ASN A 6 -2.87 -14.96 8.23
C ASN A 6 -2.59 -14.48 9.66
N LEU A 7 -3.02 -15.23 10.68
CA LEU A 7 -2.73 -14.89 12.09
C LEU A 7 -1.22 -14.86 12.35
N LEU A 8 -0.49 -15.87 11.88
CA LEU A 8 0.97 -15.91 12.00
C LEU A 8 1.64 -14.75 11.26
N GLY A 9 1.16 -14.39 10.07
CA GLY A 9 1.64 -13.23 9.31
C GLY A 9 1.42 -11.91 10.04
N ILE A 10 0.24 -11.71 10.65
CA ILE A 10 -0.07 -10.52 11.46
C ILE A 10 0.86 -10.46 12.68
N VAL A 11 0.97 -11.57 13.43
CA VAL A 11 1.80 -11.64 14.64
C VAL A 11 3.27 -11.40 14.28
N PHE A 12 3.77 -12.02 13.22
CA PHE A 12 5.15 -11.82 12.76
C PHE A 12 5.42 -10.36 12.36
N THR A 13 4.58 -9.80 11.49
CA THR A 13 4.72 -8.42 11.02
C THR A 13 4.65 -7.41 12.17
N GLY A 14 3.62 -7.55 13.03
CA GLY A 14 3.45 -6.71 14.21
C GLY A 14 4.60 -6.88 15.21
N GLY A 15 5.07 -8.11 15.40
CA GLY A 15 6.23 -8.41 16.25
C GLY A 15 7.51 -7.72 15.77
N VAL A 16 7.81 -7.79 14.48
CA VAL A 16 8.95 -7.06 13.87
C VAL A 16 8.83 -5.57 14.09
N TRP A 17 7.68 -4.97 13.83
CA TRP A 17 7.47 -3.53 13.99
C TRP A 17 7.58 -3.10 15.46
N LEU A 18 6.96 -3.84 16.39
CA LEU A 18 7.08 -3.57 17.82
C LEU A 18 8.52 -3.74 18.30
N TRP A 19 9.24 -4.72 17.80
CA TRP A 19 10.66 -4.90 18.12
C TRP A 19 11.48 -3.70 17.66
N LEU A 20 11.32 -3.23 16.43
CA LEU A 20 12.01 -2.04 15.90
C LEU A 20 11.69 -0.78 16.71
N LEU A 21 10.44 -0.55 17.05
CA LEU A 21 10.02 0.60 17.86
C LEU A 21 10.62 0.61 19.27
N ASN A 22 11.04 -0.55 19.79
CA ASN A 22 11.67 -0.68 21.10
C ASN A 22 13.21 -0.73 21.05
N GLN A 23 13.82 -0.67 19.85
CA GLN A 23 15.28 -0.59 19.75
C GLN A 23 15.77 0.83 20.05
N PRO A 24 16.94 0.98 20.70
CA PRO A 24 17.57 2.28 20.78
C PRO A 24 17.91 2.79 19.36
N PRO A 25 17.67 4.06 19.07
CA PRO A 25 17.92 4.60 17.74
C PRO A 25 19.42 4.57 17.40
N ASP A 26 19.77 3.81 16.36
CA ASP A 26 21.10 3.83 15.74
C ASP A 26 20.94 4.40 14.33
N GLN A 27 21.47 5.59 14.08
CA GLN A 27 21.27 6.30 12.83
C GLN A 27 21.77 5.52 11.60
N THR A 28 22.86 4.79 11.72
CA THR A 28 23.41 3.98 10.61
C THR A 28 22.50 2.80 10.30
N VAL A 29 22.07 2.09 11.32
CA VAL A 29 21.14 0.95 11.18
C VAL A 29 19.80 1.44 10.63
N SER A 30 19.29 2.55 11.13
CA SER A 30 18.03 3.13 10.66
C SER A 30 18.09 3.53 9.18
N ILE A 31 19.17 4.15 8.72
CA ILE A 31 19.35 4.48 7.29
C ILE A 31 19.40 3.20 6.44
N ILE A 32 20.15 2.20 6.87
CA ILE A 32 20.24 0.92 6.14
C ILE A 32 18.87 0.25 6.05
N LEU A 33 18.11 0.20 7.14
CA LEU A 33 16.80 -0.43 7.17
C LEU A 33 15.74 0.40 6.42
N ALA A 34 15.77 1.73 6.52
CA ALA A 34 14.87 2.62 5.77
C ALA A 34 15.03 2.46 4.25
N ILE A 35 16.26 2.32 3.78
CA ILE A 35 16.55 2.13 2.35
C ILE A 35 16.40 0.65 1.98
N GLY A 36 17.08 -0.23 2.72
CA GLY A 36 17.12 -1.67 2.44
C GLY A 36 15.77 -2.36 2.54
N GLY A 37 14.92 -1.97 3.51
CA GLY A 37 13.56 -2.48 3.63
C GLY A 37 12.70 -2.15 2.42
N ALA A 38 12.75 -0.90 1.94
CA ALA A 38 12.01 -0.50 0.75
C ALA A 38 12.54 -1.17 -0.53
N PHE A 39 13.86 -1.23 -0.71
CA PHE A 39 14.47 -1.95 -1.84
C PHE A 39 14.25 -3.46 -1.77
N GLY A 40 14.14 -4.04 -0.58
CA GLY A 40 13.81 -5.46 -0.36
C GLY A 40 12.43 -5.84 -0.91
N VAL A 41 11.53 -4.87 -1.08
CA VAL A 41 10.24 -5.08 -1.74
C VAL A 41 10.42 -5.51 -3.21
N LEU A 42 11.43 -4.99 -3.91
CA LEU A 42 11.62 -5.25 -5.35
C LEU A 42 11.88 -6.74 -5.67
N PRO A 43 12.87 -7.42 -5.06
CA PRO A 43 13.08 -8.84 -5.32
C PRO A 43 11.90 -9.71 -4.86
N LEU A 44 11.23 -9.35 -3.76
CA LEU A 44 10.06 -10.06 -3.29
C LEU A 44 8.89 -9.99 -4.29
N VAL A 45 8.60 -8.79 -4.80
CA VAL A 45 7.59 -8.54 -5.82
C VAL A 45 7.90 -9.30 -7.11
N TRP A 46 9.14 -9.28 -7.55
CA TRP A 46 9.58 -9.96 -8.75
C TRP A 46 9.52 -11.49 -8.61
N LEU A 47 9.91 -12.04 -7.45
CA LEU A 47 9.75 -13.45 -7.14
C LEU A 47 8.26 -13.84 -7.12
N GLY A 48 7.41 -13.06 -6.45
CA GLY A 48 5.97 -13.26 -6.43
C GLY A 48 5.39 -13.28 -7.84
N ARG A 49 5.77 -12.32 -8.69
CA ARG A 49 5.36 -12.28 -10.10
C ARG A 49 5.77 -13.53 -10.86
N ARG A 50 7.00 -14.00 -10.73
CA ARG A 50 7.46 -15.23 -11.37
C ARG A 50 6.68 -16.45 -10.91
N LEU A 51 6.37 -16.54 -9.61
CA LEU A 51 5.56 -17.62 -9.08
C LEU A 51 4.13 -17.63 -9.63
N LEU A 52 3.54 -16.46 -9.89
CA LEU A 52 2.23 -16.32 -10.53
C LEU A 52 2.27 -16.73 -12.01
N ASP A 53 3.29 -16.29 -12.73
CA ASP A 53 3.42 -16.57 -14.18
C ASP A 53 3.78 -18.03 -14.46
N ALA A 54 4.52 -18.69 -13.57
CA ALA A 54 4.86 -20.12 -13.72
C ALA A 54 3.63 -21.04 -13.66
N GLN A 55 2.59 -20.66 -12.91
CA GLN A 55 1.36 -21.41 -12.81
C GLN A 55 0.19 -20.46 -12.46
N PRO A 56 -0.48 -19.89 -13.46
CA PRO A 56 -1.55 -18.90 -13.26
C PRO A 56 -2.85 -19.58 -12.84
N ALA A 57 -2.93 -20.00 -11.58
CA ALA A 57 -4.11 -20.59 -10.96
C ALA A 57 -4.59 -19.73 -9.80
N ILE A 58 -5.91 -19.59 -9.62
CA ILE A 58 -6.51 -18.73 -8.58
C ILE A 58 -6.05 -19.16 -7.20
N GLU A 59 -6.03 -20.46 -6.89
CA GLU A 59 -5.62 -20.96 -5.58
C GLU A 59 -4.16 -20.60 -5.28
N ARG A 60 -3.28 -20.77 -6.28
CA ARG A 60 -1.87 -20.38 -6.14
C ARG A 60 -1.71 -18.87 -5.97
N ALA A 61 -2.46 -18.07 -6.75
CA ALA A 61 -2.46 -16.62 -6.62
C ALA A 61 -2.82 -16.21 -5.19
N LEU A 62 -3.86 -16.80 -4.60
CA LEU A 62 -4.26 -16.52 -3.23
C LEU A 62 -3.17 -16.82 -2.19
N TRP A 63 -2.40 -17.90 -2.36
CA TRP A 63 -1.29 -18.23 -1.46
C TRP A 63 -0.09 -17.32 -1.66
N VAL A 64 0.35 -17.13 -2.89
CA VAL A 64 1.50 -16.26 -3.22
C VAL A 64 1.21 -14.84 -2.74
N THR A 65 -0.03 -14.35 -2.97
CA THR A 65 -0.45 -13.01 -2.52
C THR A 65 -0.39 -12.87 -1.01
N THR A 66 -0.82 -13.88 -0.26
CA THR A 66 -0.73 -13.85 1.20
C THR A 66 0.73 -13.62 1.65
N PHE A 67 1.68 -14.40 1.14
CA PHE A 67 3.09 -14.26 1.52
C PHE A 67 3.72 -12.96 1.03
N VAL A 68 3.44 -12.56 -0.22
CA VAL A 68 3.98 -11.32 -0.78
C VAL A 68 3.47 -10.11 -0.01
N HIS A 69 2.17 -10.06 0.34
CA HIS A 69 1.63 -8.95 1.11
C HIS A 69 2.26 -8.83 2.50
N TYR A 70 2.34 -9.93 3.26
CA TYR A 70 3.00 -9.89 4.58
C TYR A 70 4.47 -9.51 4.47
N GLY A 71 5.17 -10.01 3.46
CA GLY A 71 6.56 -9.61 3.20
C GLY A 71 6.69 -8.12 2.87
N VAL A 72 5.86 -7.60 1.97
CA VAL A 72 5.84 -6.17 1.60
C VAL A 72 5.50 -5.31 2.82
N PHE A 73 4.47 -5.67 3.59
CA PHE A 73 4.10 -4.91 4.80
C PHE A 73 5.19 -4.93 5.85
N THR A 74 5.81 -6.09 6.08
CA THR A 74 6.90 -6.19 7.05
C THR A 74 8.07 -5.29 6.64
N LEU A 75 8.52 -5.39 5.39
CA LEU A 75 9.67 -4.64 4.88
C LEU A 75 9.38 -3.14 4.77
N LEU A 76 8.25 -2.78 4.17
CA LEU A 76 7.90 -1.37 3.98
C LEU A 76 7.55 -0.69 5.31
N GLY A 77 6.84 -1.39 6.20
CA GLY A 77 6.54 -0.86 7.53
C GLY A 77 7.81 -0.68 8.38
N ALA A 78 8.74 -1.62 8.34
CA ALA A 78 10.06 -1.47 8.95
C ALA A 78 10.80 -0.25 8.38
N ALA A 79 10.82 -0.10 7.06
CA ALA A 79 11.44 1.03 6.39
C ALA A 79 10.79 2.38 6.78
N ILE A 80 9.47 2.43 6.94
CA ILE A 80 8.74 3.64 7.39
C ILE A 80 9.11 4.00 8.83
N ILE A 81 9.15 3.02 9.74
CA ILE A 81 9.54 3.22 11.15
C ILE A 81 10.94 3.84 11.20
N GLU A 82 11.89 3.24 10.51
CA GLU A 82 13.28 3.68 10.54
C GLU A 82 13.49 5.03 9.82
N ALA A 83 12.83 5.26 8.69
CA ALA A 83 12.86 6.56 8.02
C ALA A 83 12.30 7.68 8.90
N THR A 84 11.29 7.38 9.73
CA THR A 84 10.74 8.32 10.71
C THR A 84 11.79 8.68 11.76
N GLN A 85 12.52 7.70 12.28
CA GLN A 85 13.59 7.94 13.25
C GLN A 85 14.73 8.80 12.67
N VAL A 86 15.18 8.46 11.44
CA VAL A 86 16.18 9.26 10.70
C VAL A 86 15.69 10.69 10.52
N GLY A 87 14.43 10.87 10.12
CA GLY A 87 13.82 12.17 9.90
C GLY A 87 13.75 13.04 11.18
N MET A 88 13.43 12.44 12.32
CA MET A 88 13.39 13.11 13.61
C MET A 88 14.79 13.45 14.14
N ALA A 89 15.80 12.67 13.84
CA ALA A 89 17.17 12.89 14.28
C ALA A 89 17.91 14.00 13.51
N ALA A 90 17.29 14.61 12.49
CA ALA A 90 17.91 15.60 11.61
C ALA A 90 17.24 16.99 11.69
N PRO A 91 17.39 17.73 12.80
CA PRO A 91 16.68 19.00 13.03
C PRO A 91 17.05 20.13 12.05
N GLY A 92 18.21 20.02 11.37
CA GLY A 92 18.63 20.99 10.34
C GLY A 92 17.81 20.94 9.04
N TRP A 93 16.98 19.92 8.84
CA TRP A 93 16.15 19.72 7.66
C TRP A 93 14.66 19.82 7.99
N MET A 94 14.28 20.93 8.64
CA MET A 94 12.89 21.15 9.05
C MET A 94 12.07 21.86 7.98
N ILE A 95 10.86 21.40 7.76
CA ILE A 95 9.87 22.06 6.91
C ILE A 95 9.33 23.29 7.64
N PRO A 96 9.38 24.51 7.05
CA PRO A 96 8.92 25.73 7.67
C PRO A 96 7.38 25.90 7.58
N LEU A 97 6.64 24.86 7.94
CA LEU A 97 5.18 24.85 7.97
C LEU A 97 4.69 24.56 9.40
N PRO A 98 3.53 25.12 9.80
CA PRO A 98 2.88 24.74 11.04
C PRO A 98 2.53 23.25 11.03
N PRO A 99 2.81 22.48 12.12
CA PRO A 99 2.51 21.05 12.18
C PRO A 99 1.01 20.73 12.05
N GLU A 100 0.14 21.69 12.34
CA GLU A 100 -1.32 21.58 12.20
C GLU A 100 -1.74 21.31 10.76
N VAL A 101 -0.98 21.78 9.76
CA VAL A 101 -1.22 21.50 8.34
C VAL A 101 -1.04 20.01 8.07
N GLY A 102 0.05 19.44 8.59
CA GLY A 102 0.30 18.00 8.51
C GLY A 102 -0.79 17.19 9.22
N LEU A 103 -1.16 17.61 10.44
CA LEU A 103 -2.20 16.95 11.23
C LEU A 103 -3.56 16.96 10.51
N ALA A 104 -3.97 18.10 9.97
CA ALA A 104 -5.23 18.18 9.20
C ALA A 104 -5.23 17.24 7.99
N LEU A 105 -4.12 17.20 7.25
CA LEU A 105 -3.97 16.31 6.09
C LEU A 105 -3.94 14.84 6.52
N MET A 106 -3.33 14.49 7.67
CA MET A 106 -3.38 13.15 8.25
C MET A 106 -4.80 12.71 8.58
N ILE A 107 -5.61 13.59 9.19
CA ILE A 107 -7.00 13.28 9.53
C ILE A 107 -7.80 13.00 8.26
N VAL A 108 -7.69 13.86 7.25
CA VAL A 108 -8.42 13.69 5.98
C VAL A 108 -7.97 12.43 5.24
N SER A 109 -6.67 12.24 5.05
CA SER A 109 -6.15 11.08 4.32
C SER A 109 -6.37 9.77 5.08
N GLY A 110 -6.25 9.78 6.41
CA GLY A 110 -6.58 8.63 7.27
C GLY A 110 -8.06 8.26 7.19
N ALA A 111 -8.97 9.25 7.21
CA ALA A 111 -10.39 9.00 7.00
C ALA A 111 -10.67 8.37 5.61
N LEU A 112 -9.98 8.82 4.56
CA LEU A 112 -10.11 8.21 3.22
C LEU A 112 -9.58 6.78 3.18
N VAL A 113 -8.49 6.46 3.88
CA VAL A 113 -8.02 5.06 4.05
C VAL A 113 -9.11 4.22 4.70
N LEU A 114 -9.67 4.68 5.83
CA LEU A 114 -10.74 3.96 6.54
C LEU A 114 -12.00 3.79 5.69
N LEU A 115 -12.39 4.80 4.92
CA LEU A 115 -13.51 4.71 3.99
C LEU A 115 -13.26 3.70 2.87
N ALA A 116 -12.05 3.66 2.30
CA ALA A 116 -11.69 2.66 1.29
C ALA A 116 -11.70 1.24 1.88
N MET A 117 -11.23 1.07 3.11
CA MET A 117 -11.29 -0.20 3.85
C MET A 117 -12.74 -0.61 4.13
N ALA A 118 -13.57 0.32 4.60
CA ALA A 118 -14.99 0.07 4.89
C ALA A 118 -15.74 -0.31 3.62
N ASN A 119 -15.47 0.33 2.48
CA ASN A 119 -16.07 -0.03 1.21
C ASN A 119 -15.78 -1.51 0.85
N LEU A 120 -14.52 -1.95 0.96
CA LEU A 120 -14.15 -3.36 0.73
C LEU A 120 -14.85 -4.31 1.72
N ALA A 121 -14.89 -3.97 3.00
CA ALA A 121 -15.46 -4.80 4.05
C ALA A 121 -16.99 -4.93 3.95
N LEU A 122 -17.69 -3.80 3.78
CA LEU A 122 -19.17 -3.75 3.75
C LEU A 122 -19.77 -4.46 2.55
N ARG A 123 -19.05 -4.54 1.44
CA ARG A 123 -19.51 -5.25 0.25
C ARG A 123 -19.13 -6.73 0.21
N GLY A 124 -18.55 -7.26 1.27
CA GLY A 124 -18.05 -8.63 1.30
C GLY A 124 -16.89 -8.89 0.35
N LEU A 125 -16.29 -7.82 -0.16
CA LEU A 125 -15.20 -7.86 -1.16
C LEU A 125 -13.85 -8.21 -0.54
N GLY A 126 -13.76 -8.28 0.78
CA GLY A 126 -12.53 -8.65 1.48
C GLY A 126 -12.14 -7.66 2.56
N ALA A 127 -11.01 -7.93 3.19
CA ALA A 127 -10.36 -7.02 4.13
C ALA A 127 -8.96 -6.67 3.59
N PRO A 128 -8.46 -5.46 3.86
CA PRO A 128 -7.09 -5.08 3.50
C PRO A 128 -6.08 -6.01 4.16
N PHE A 129 -4.83 -5.99 3.67
CA PHE A 129 -3.70 -6.71 4.25
C PHE A 129 -3.75 -8.25 4.14
N ALA A 130 -4.31 -8.80 3.04
CA ALA A 130 -4.40 -10.25 2.82
C ALA A 130 -5.19 -11.04 3.90
N ILE A 131 -5.76 -10.35 4.90
CA ILE A 131 -6.58 -10.98 5.95
C ILE A 131 -7.79 -11.70 5.33
N ALA A 132 -8.44 -11.04 4.35
CA ALA A 132 -9.42 -11.66 3.48
C ALA A 132 -9.29 -11.06 2.08
N LEU A 133 -8.70 -11.80 1.15
CA LEU A 133 -8.64 -11.37 -0.25
C LEU A 133 -10.06 -11.24 -0.81
N SER A 134 -10.35 -10.14 -1.49
CA SER A 134 -11.66 -9.84 -2.05
C SER A 134 -12.17 -11.00 -2.92
N ARG A 135 -13.45 -11.35 -2.79
CA ARG A 135 -14.09 -12.38 -3.62
C ARG A 135 -14.57 -11.80 -4.93
N GLU A 136 -14.84 -10.51 -4.96
CA GLU A 136 -15.32 -9.76 -6.11
C GLU A 136 -14.43 -8.55 -6.36
N LEU A 137 -14.48 -8.01 -7.57
CA LEU A 137 -13.74 -6.82 -7.95
C LEU A 137 -14.50 -5.56 -7.52
N ALA A 138 -13.88 -4.72 -6.69
CA ALA A 138 -14.46 -3.44 -6.30
C ALA A 138 -14.27 -2.42 -7.44
N MET A 139 -15.35 -1.87 -7.96
CA MET A 139 -15.34 -0.93 -9.10
C MET A 139 -16.17 0.33 -8.85
N ASP A 140 -16.74 0.49 -7.68
CA ASP A 140 -17.66 1.57 -7.33
C ASP A 140 -17.11 2.53 -6.25
N TRP A 141 -17.83 3.60 -5.96
CA TRP A 141 -17.45 4.63 -5.00
C TRP A 141 -16.03 5.18 -5.27
N LEU A 142 -15.13 5.04 -4.31
CA LEU A 142 -13.75 5.49 -4.45
C LEU A 142 -13.00 4.71 -5.55
N TYR A 143 -13.33 3.44 -5.74
CA TYR A 143 -12.75 2.58 -6.77
C TYR A 143 -13.21 2.92 -8.20
N ALA A 144 -14.29 3.68 -8.36
CA ALA A 144 -14.67 4.24 -9.66
C ALA A 144 -13.74 5.37 -10.12
N TRP A 145 -13.07 6.06 -9.19
CA TRP A 145 -12.20 7.20 -9.51
C TRP A 145 -10.74 6.79 -9.71
N THR A 146 -10.30 5.79 -8.97
CA THR A 146 -8.95 5.20 -9.05
C THR A 146 -9.00 3.76 -8.62
N ARG A 147 -8.15 2.90 -9.22
CA ARG A 147 -8.11 1.48 -8.85
C ARG A 147 -7.51 1.22 -7.47
N ASN A 148 -6.74 2.17 -6.93
CA ASN A 148 -6.04 2.03 -5.66
C ASN A 148 -6.29 3.22 -4.71
N PRO A 149 -7.56 3.50 -4.34
CA PRO A 149 -7.88 4.67 -3.49
C PRO A 149 -7.25 4.55 -2.10
N MET A 150 -7.19 3.34 -1.53
CA MET A 150 -6.57 3.08 -0.24
C MET A 150 -5.07 3.36 -0.27
N VAL A 151 -4.37 2.91 -1.31
CA VAL A 151 -2.92 3.14 -1.46
C VAL A 151 -2.62 4.61 -1.69
N LEU A 152 -3.39 5.29 -2.55
CA LEU A 152 -3.25 6.73 -2.77
C LEU A 152 -3.40 7.51 -1.46
N SER A 153 -4.45 7.21 -0.70
CA SER A 153 -4.70 7.87 0.59
C SER A 153 -3.61 7.55 1.62
N ALA A 154 -3.08 6.33 1.64
CA ALA A 154 -1.98 5.94 2.52
C ALA A 154 -0.66 6.67 2.16
N LEU A 155 -0.36 6.86 0.87
CA LEU A 155 0.81 7.65 0.44
C LEU A 155 0.68 9.12 0.82
N VAL A 156 -0.51 9.70 0.66
CA VAL A 156 -0.80 11.08 1.13
C VAL A 156 -0.67 11.16 2.65
N PHE A 157 -1.15 10.15 3.38
CA PHE A 157 -1.01 10.07 4.83
C PHE A 157 0.46 10.03 5.26
N LEU A 158 1.33 9.29 4.59
CA LEU A 158 2.77 9.29 4.89
C LEU A 158 3.40 10.66 4.65
N ILE A 159 3.06 11.35 3.56
CA ILE A 159 3.52 12.73 3.33
C ILE A 159 3.03 13.64 4.48
N ALA A 160 1.77 13.49 4.88
CA ALA A 160 1.18 14.27 5.96
C ALA A 160 1.88 14.02 7.31
N VAL A 161 2.28 12.78 7.61
CA VAL A 161 3.14 12.44 8.77
C VAL A 161 4.45 13.23 8.70
N GLY A 162 5.11 13.26 7.55
CA GLY A 162 6.34 14.02 7.35
C GLY A 162 6.17 15.53 7.56
N LEU A 163 5.03 16.09 7.11
CA LEU A 163 4.67 17.49 7.34
C LEU A 163 4.40 17.77 8.83
N TRP A 164 3.69 16.88 9.51
CA TRP A 164 3.42 16.97 10.94
C TRP A 164 4.69 16.90 11.79
N LEU A 165 5.59 15.97 11.45
CA LEU A 165 6.92 15.86 12.06
C LEU A 165 7.87 16.98 11.61
N ARG A 166 7.48 17.80 10.64
CA ARG A 166 8.29 18.85 10.01
C ARG A 166 9.60 18.32 9.41
N SER A 167 9.63 17.07 9.00
CA SER A 167 10.83 16.38 8.51
C SER A 167 10.91 16.38 6.98
N THR A 168 11.79 17.22 6.43
CA THR A 168 12.08 17.21 4.98
C THR A 168 12.66 15.87 4.53
N LEU A 169 13.53 15.27 5.32
CA LEU A 169 14.13 13.98 4.98
C LEU A 169 13.09 12.86 4.87
N PHE A 170 12.13 12.81 5.81
CA PHE A 170 11.06 11.82 5.73
C PHE A 170 10.17 12.04 4.50
N VAL A 171 9.78 13.28 4.19
CA VAL A 171 8.98 13.58 2.98
C VAL A 171 9.74 13.20 1.72
N LEU A 172 11.02 13.54 1.62
CA LEU A 172 11.86 13.18 0.47
C LEU A 172 12.00 11.66 0.35
N TRP A 173 12.16 10.95 1.48
CA TRP A 173 12.20 9.49 1.49
C TRP A 173 10.87 8.89 1.00
N VAL A 174 9.72 9.42 1.44
CA VAL A 174 8.41 8.97 0.93
C VAL A 174 8.33 9.14 -0.58
N ILE A 175 8.72 10.31 -1.10
CA ILE A 175 8.61 10.62 -2.53
C ILE A 175 9.61 9.79 -3.35
N ALA A 176 10.87 9.70 -2.91
CA ALA A 176 11.94 9.11 -3.70
C ALA A 176 12.08 7.59 -3.51
N VAL A 177 11.57 7.02 -2.42
CA VAL A 177 11.78 5.62 -2.05
C VAL A 177 10.46 4.88 -1.87
N ALA A 178 9.58 5.34 -0.97
CA ALA A 178 8.35 4.62 -0.67
C ALA A 178 7.37 4.60 -1.86
N ILE A 179 7.12 5.76 -2.49
CA ILE A 179 6.23 5.83 -3.66
C ILE A 179 6.72 4.92 -4.81
N PRO A 180 7.97 4.98 -5.28
CA PRO A 180 8.46 4.06 -6.30
C PRO A 180 8.34 2.58 -5.92
N ALA A 181 8.67 2.20 -4.68
CA ALA A 181 8.54 0.82 -4.22
C ALA A 181 7.09 0.33 -4.27
N VAL A 182 6.13 1.15 -3.81
CA VAL A 182 4.70 0.86 -3.88
C VAL A 182 4.20 0.79 -5.33
N LEU A 183 4.63 1.71 -6.20
CA LEU A 183 4.27 1.69 -7.62
C LEU A 183 4.75 0.41 -8.31
N VAL A 184 5.96 -0.04 -8.02
CA VAL A 184 6.48 -1.32 -8.54
C VAL A 184 5.63 -2.49 -8.03
N PHE A 185 5.30 -2.51 -6.74
CA PHE A 185 4.42 -3.54 -6.18
C PHE A 185 3.08 -3.59 -6.90
N LEU A 186 2.39 -2.46 -7.03
CA LEU A 186 1.10 -2.38 -7.73
C LEU A 186 1.21 -2.84 -9.19
N LYS A 187 2.15 -2.26 -9.94
CA LYS A 187 2.28 -2.47 -11.37
C LYS A 187 2.76 -3.87 -11.75
N VAL A 188 3.75 -4.37 -11.03
CA VAL A 188 4.42 -5.62 -11.37
C VAL A 188 3.68 -6.82 -10.80
N TYR A 189 3.17 -6.70 -9.58
CA TYR A 189 2.60 -7.83 -8.86
C TYR A 189 1.08 -7.78 -8.78
N GLU A 190 0.50 -6.73 -8.20
CA GLU A 190 -0.93 -6.68 -7.88
C GLU A 190 -1.81 -6.70 -9.13
N GLU A 191 -1.46 -5.92 -10.18
CA GLU A 191 -2.19 -5.97 -11.45
C GLU A 191 -2.23 -7.37 -12.05
N ARG A 192 -1.15 -8.14 -11.93
CA ARG A 192 -1.09 -9.51 -12.43
C ARG A 192 -1.92 -10.48 -11.60
N GLU A 193 -1.86 -10.34 -10.30
CA GLU A 193 -2.68 -11.12 -9.38
C GLU A 193 -4.17 -10.93 -9.65
N LEU A 194 -4.58 -9.67 -9.83
CA LEU A 194 -5.97 -9.32 -10.16
C LEU A 194 -6.40 -9.85 -11.54
N GLU A 195 -5.50 -9.82 -12.54
CA GLU A 195 -5.78 -10.45 -13.84
C GLU A 195 -6.00 -11.97 -13.75
N ILE A 196 -5.21 -12.67 -12.93
CA ILE A 196 -5.37 -14.12 -12.74
C ILE A 196 -6.70 -14.42 -12.05
N ARG A 197 -7.10 -13.58 -11.08
CA ARG A 197 -8.31 -13.82 -10.28
C ARG A 197 -9.61 -13.41 -10.98
N PHE A 198 -9.60 -12.30 -11.69
CA PHE A 198 -10.81 -11.68 -12.22
C PHE A 198 -10.85 -11.64 -13.77
N GLY A 199 -9.78 -12.03 -14.45
CA GLY A 199 -9.74 -12.18 -15.90
C GLY A 199 -10.13 -10.93 -16.67
N GLU A 200 -11.08 -11.06 -17.59
CA GLU A 200 -11.51 -9.99 -18.48
C GLU A 200 -12.15 -8.82 -17.73
N ALA A 201 -12.93 -9.06 -16.66
CA ALA A 201 -13.54 -8.02 -15.87
C ALA A 201 -12.49 -7.04 -15.28
N TYR A 202 -11.32 -7.56 -14.88
CA TYR A 202 -10.24 -6.69 -14.42
C TYR A 202 -9.59 -5.90 -15.57
N ARG A 203 -9.43 -6.51 -16.75
CA ARG A 203 -8.86 -5.82 -17.93
C ARG A 203 -9.71 -4.62 -18.36
N GLU A 204 -11.02 -4.84 -18.48
CA GLU A 204 -11.97 -3.77 -18.79
C GLU A 204 -11.97 -2.65 -17.75
N TYR A 205 -11.93 -3.01 -16.46
CA TYR A 205 -11.83 -2.05 -15.37
C TYR A 205 -10.53 -1.24 -15.44
N ARG A 206 -9.40 -1.91 -15.73
CA ARG A 206 -8.08 -1.27 -15.89
C ARG A 206 -8.03 -0.27 -17.03
N GLU A 207 -8.71 -0.52 -18.14
CA GLU A 207 -8.78 0.40 -19.27
C GLU A 207 -9.57 1.66 -18.95
N LYS A 208 -10.64 1.55 -18.18
CA LYS A 208 -11.55 2.63 -17.83
C LYS A 208 -11.11 3.47 -16.63
N THR A 209 -10.39 2.85 -15.69
CA THR A 209 -10.07 3.47 -14.39
C THR A 209 -8.55 3.57 -14.20
N PRO A 210 -8.01 4.77 -13.89
CA PRO A 210 -6.58 4.98 -13.70
C PRO A 210 -6.05 4.27 -12.44
N MET A 211 -4.75 3.97 -12.43
CA MET A 211 -4.12 3.23 -11.33
C MET A 211 -4.13 4.01 -10.00
N LEU A 212 -3.66 5.25 -9.99
CA LEU A 212 -3.57 6.09 -8.78
C LEU A 212 -4.21 7.46 -8.96
N TRP A 213 -3.93 8.15 -10.07
CA TRP A 213 -4.40 9.53 -10.26
C TRP A 213 -5.90 9.55 -10.48
N PRO A 214 -6.72 10.13 -9.58
CA PRO A 214 -8.16 10.05 -9.67
C PRO A 214 -8.69 10.76 -10.94
N ARG A 215 -9.58 10.09 -11.67
CA ARG A 215 -10.29 10.63 -12.81
C ARG A 215 -11.79 10.43 -12.62
N ARG A 216 -12.58 11.43 -13.02
CA ARG A 216 -14.03 11.33 -12.93
C ARG A 216 -14.53 10.12 -13.73
N PRO A 217 -15.37 9.26 -13.14
CA PRO A 217 -15.95 8.12 -13.84
C PRO A 217 -16.74 8.58 -15.08
N GLU A 218 -16.61 7.87 -16.18
CA GLU A 218 -17.43 8.10 -17.35
C GLU A 218 -18.89 7.76 -17.02
N LYS A 219 -19.84 8.66 -17.39
CA LYS A 219 -21.25 8.34 -17.25
C LYS A 219 -21.58 7.13 -18.14
N PRO A 220 -22.37 6.16 -17.65
CA PRO A 220 -22.83 5.07 -18.50
C PRO A 220 -23.48 5.69 -19.75
N ARG A 221 -23.01 5.28 -20.93
CA ARG A 221 -23.61 5.67 -22.20
C ARG A 221 -25.05 5.15 -22.17
N ASN A 222 -26.02 6.04 -22.17
CA ASN A 222 -27.43 5.66 -22.32
C ASN A 222 -27.61 5.06 -23.72
N GLU A 223 -27.44 3.76 -23.87
CA GLU A 223 -27.72 3.03 -25.12
C GLU A 223 -29.22 2.82 -25.38
N PHE A 224 -30.07 3.45 -24.56
CA PHE A 224 -31.51 3.44 -24.77
C PHE A 224 -32.00 4.84 -25.21
N ARG A 225 -31.67 5.25 -26.43
CA ARG A 225 -32.42 6.23 -27.22
C ARG A 225 -32.48 5.68 -28.66
N GLY A 226 -33.43 4.82 -28.87
CA GLY A 226 -33.88 4.36 -30.14
C GLY A 226 -35.27 3.80 -29.97
#